data_3ac3fc813c390eb4d838dfe0b57b12b0
#
_entry.id   3ac3fc813c390eb4d838dfe0b57b12b0
#
_cell.length_a   1.000
_cell.length_b   1.000
_cell.length_c   1.000
_cell.angle_alpha   90.00
_cell.angle_beta   90.00
_cell.angle_gamma   90.00
#
_symmetry.space_group_name_H-M   'P 1'
#
loop_
_entity.id
_entity.type
_entity.pdbx_description
1 polymer ?
#
loop_
_entity_poly.entity_id
_entity_poly.type
_entity_poly.pdbx_seq_one_letter_code
_entity_poly.pdbx_strand_id
1 'polypeptide(L)'
;MRLRGVWVCGLALALAASTSACGGGNTSAPAESSAPAAAAAKPAVDPATAADVKGTVTIEGTVPANAQIRMNADPVCARQVTGEQTMETYVVGPDGKTLGNVFVYVKDGLGNLVFDAPTTPAKIDQKDCRYHPHVFGIQVGQPLEIINSDPTLHNIHAVAKNNREFNNGQPIQNMKTTHTFTAPEVMVPFKCDVHGWMNAFVGVLNHPFYAVTEANGTFTLKGLPAGTYTIEAWHEKLGTQTQTVTVAAKESKDISFTFTVPAAAN
;
A
#
# COMPACT_ATOMS: atom_id res chain seq x y z
N MET A 1 -6.25 -38.26 -51.26
CA MET A 1 -6.53 -37.78 -52.61
C MET A 1 -5.91 -36.40 -52.77
N ARG A 2 -4.72 -36.33 -53.40
CA ARG A 2 -4.28 -35.44 -54.50
C ARG A 2 -4.34 -33.93 -54.18
N LEU A 3 -3.40 -33.04 -54.49
CA LEU A 3 -2.02 -32.93 -55.06
C LEU A 3 -1.56 -31.52 -54.77
N ARG A 4 -0.33 -31.28 -54.30
CA ARG A 4 0.89 -30.78 -54.99
C ARG A 4 0.72 -29.49 -55.82
N GLY A 5 1.55 -28.51 -55.46
CA GLY A 5 1.90 -27.36 -56.33
C GLY A 5 3.12 -26.62 -55.76
N VAL A 6 4.29 -27.08 -56.17
CA VAL A 6 5.60 -26.41 -56.03
C VAL A 6 5.81 -25.54 -57.30
N TRP A 7 6.27 -24.31 -57.12
CA TRP A 7 6.97 -23.59 -58.22
C TRP A 7 8.17 -22.83 -57.68
N VAL A 8 9.29 -23.10 -58.30
CA VAL A 8 10.65 -22.57 -58.11
C VAL A 8 10.98 -21.70 -59.34
N CYS A 9 12.02 -20.92 -59.26
CA CYS A 9 12.77 -20.12 -60.27
C CYS A 9 12.42 -18.64 -60.24
N GLY A 10 13.37 -17.72 -60.33
CA GLY A 10 14.77 -17.85 -60.74
C GLY A 10 15.54 -16.56 -60.55
N LEU A 11 16.82 -16.71 -60.53
CA LEU A 11 17.89 -15.73 -60.49
C LEU A 11 17.88 -14.76 -61.68
N ALA A 12 18.26 -13.50 -61.46
CA ALA A 12 18.90 -12.68 -62.46
C ALA A 12 19.92 -11.72 -61.84
N LEU A 13 21.21 -12.01 -62.03
CA LEU A 13 22.32 -11.09 -61.85
C LEU A 13 22.33 -10.08 -63.00
N ALA A 14 22.60 -8.81 -62.71
CA ALA A 14 23.14 -7.86 -63.69
C ALA A 14 24.18 -6.97 -63.01
N LEU A 15 25.45 -7.21 -63.33
CA LEU A 15 26.58 -6.30 -63.14
C LEU A 15 26.48 -5.16 -64.17
N ALA A 16 26.71 -3.93 -63.70
CA ALA A 16 27.26 -2.88 -64.59
C ALA A 16 28.11 -1.93 -63.75
N ALA A 17 29.33 -1.73 -64.23
CA ALA A 17 30.42 -0.99 -63.61
C ALA A 17 30.45 0.48 -64.06
N SER A 18 31.10 1.28 -63.15
CA SER A 18 31.91 2.49 -63.39
C SER A 18 31.25 3.78 -63.89
N THR A 19 31.41 4.88 -63.11
CA THR A 19 32.44 5.91 -63.45
C THR A 19 32.63 6.91 -62.31
N SER A 20 33.88 7.27 -62.10
CA SER A 20 34.35 8.28 -61.15
C SER A 20 33.96 9.70 -61.56
N ALA A 21 33.57 10.52 -60.58
CA ALA A 21 33.76 11.97 -60.66
C ALA A 21 34.02 12.52 -59.23
N CYS A 22 35.16 13.21 -59.14
CA CYS A 22 35.62 13.99 -57.96
C CYS A 22 34.71 15.19 -57.68
N GLY A 23 34.54 15.55 -56.44
CA GLY A 23 34.22 16.93 -56.07
C GLY A 23 33.44 17.11 -54.80
N GLY A 24 34.06 17.69 -53.77
CA GLY A 24 33.38 18.40 -52.73
C GLY A 24 33.40 17.74 -51.37
N GLY A 25 34.42 18.03 -50.58
CA GLY A 25 34.46 17.67 -49.16
C GLY A 25 33.35 18.36 -48.35
N ASN A 26 32.58 17.56 -47.66
CA ASN A 26 31.77 18.01 -46.56
C ASN A 26 32.14 17.12 -45.37
N THR A 27 33.02 17.66 -44.55
CA THR A 27 33.36 17.01 -43.26
C THR A 27 32.16 17.08 -42.36
N SER A 28 31.35 16.02 -42.36
CA SER A 28 30.36 15.79 -41.30
C SER A 28 31.13 15.49 -40.03
N ALA A 29 31.03 16.39 -39.06
CA ALA A 29 31.49 16.14 -37.69
C ALA A 29 30.80 14.89 -37.12
N PRO A 30 31.50 14.08 -36.32
CA PRO A 30 30.89 12.95 -35.64
C PRO A 30 29.80 13.51 -34.72
N ALA A 31 28.60 12.93 -34.78
CA ALA A 31 27.56 13.18 -33.82
C ALA A 31 28.10 12.77 -32.42
N GLU A 32 28.27 13.74 -31.54
CA GLU A 32 28.50 13.45 -30.14
C GLU A 32 27.35 12.60 -29.61
N SER A 33 27.66 11.36 -29.29
CA SER A 33 26.79 10.48 -28.54
C SER A 33 26.61 11.14 -27.16
N SER A 34 25.47 11.80 -26.95
CA SER A 34 25.08 12.25 -25.62
C SER A 34 24.96 11.03 -24.72
N ALA A 35 25.94 10.87 -23.81
CA ALA A 35 25.84 9.89 -22.72
C ALA A 35 24.52 10.12 -21.98
N PRO A 36 23.82 9.06 -21.55
CA PRO A 36 22.61 9.22 -20.74
C PRO A 36 22.96 10.08 -19.51
N ALA A 37 22.22 11.14 -19.28
CA ALA A 37 22.35 11.94 -18.07
C ALA A 37 22.29 11.01 -16.87
N ALA A 38 23.34 10.99 -16.03
CA ALA A 38 23.35 10.24 -14.79
C ALA A 38 22.08 10.62 -14.01
N ALA A 39 21.28 9.62 -13.66
CA ALA A 39 20.08 9.81 -12.85
C ALA A 39 20.50 10.60 -11.60
N ALA A 40 19.89 11.76 -11.37
CA ALA A 40 20.17 12.57 -10.19
C ALA A 40 20.01 11.70 -8.96
N ALA A 41 21.03 11.71 -8.08
CA ALA A 41 20.97 10.96 -6.83
C ALA A 41 19.71 11.38 -6.06
N LYS A 42 18.93 10.37 -5.64
CA LYS A 42 17.72 10.61 -4.84
C LYS A 42 18.13 11.33 -3.55
N PRO A 43 17.48 12.45 -3.19
CA PRO A 43 17.76 13.07 -1.90
C PRO A 43 17.36 12.08 -0.79
N ALA A 44 18.35 11.60 -0.05
CA ALA A 44 18.14 10.75 1.11
C ALA A 44 17.87 11.61 2.35
N VAL A 45 17.02 11.12 3.24
CA VAL A 45 16.86 11.74 4.56
C VAL A 45 18.13 11.52 5.35
N ASP A 46 18.74 12.62 5.87
CA ASP A 46 19.90 12.52 6.75
C ASP A 46 19.45 12.07 8.16
N PRO A 47 19.83 10.87 8.60
CA PRO A 47 19.45 10.38 9.94
C PRO A 47 19.96 11.28 11.08
N ALA A 48 21.04 12.06 10.84
CA ALA A 48 21.59 12.96 11.85
C ALA A 48 20.70 14.19 12.10
N THR A 49 19.80 14.52 11.18
CA THR A 49 18.87 15.65 11.27
C THR A 49 17.40 15.22 11.32
N ALA A 50 17.13 13.93 11.24
CA ALA A 50 15.79 13.37 11.26
C ALA A 50 15.03 13.72 12.54
N ALA A 51 13.76 14.05 12.40
CA ALA A 51 12.82 14.38 13.46
C ALA A 51 11.74 13.29 13.59
N ASP A 52 11.07 13.26 14.72
CA ASP A 52 9.94 12.37 14.94
C ASP A 52 8.67 13.17 15.22
N VAL A 53 7.53 12.72 14.70
CA VAL A 53 6.21 13.19 15.13
C VAL A 53 5.52 12.03 15.83
N LYS A 54 5.13 12.24 17.07
CA LYS A 54 4.45 11.25 17.89
C LYS A 54 3.17 11.82 18.45
N GLY A 55 2.29 10.96 18.91
CA GLY A 55 1.05 11.45 19.48
C GLY A 55 0.07 10.37 19.86
N THR A 56 -1.13 10.83 20.17
CA THR A 56 -2.24 9.97 20.58
C THR A 56 -3.50 10.33 19.80
N VAL A 57 -4.22 9.30 19.41
CA VAL A 57 -5.56 9.42 18.83
C VAL A 57 -6.60 9.07 19.87
N THR A 58 -7.59 9.93 20.04
CA THR A 58 -8.70 9.75 20.99
C THR A 58 -10.04 9.73 20.28
N ILE A 59 -11.07 9.25 20.97
CA ILE A 59 -12.45 9.22 20.54
C ILE A 59 -13.34 9.84 21.58
N GLU A 60 -14.33 10.61 21.14
CA GLU A 60 -15.35 11.27 21.96
C GLU A 60 -16.75 10.92 21.49
N GLY A 61 -17.72 11.07 22.36
CA GLY A 61 -19.14 10.74 22.11
C GLY A 61 -19.48 9.31 22.55
N THR A 62 -20.69 8.87 22.21
CA THR A 62 -21.16 7.53 22.54
C THR A 62 -20.69 6.55 21.48
N VAL A 63 -19.67 5.75 21.80
CA VAL A 63 -19.14 4.77 20.87
C VAL A 63 -20.12 3.59 20.72
N PRO A 64 -20.58 3.27 19.51
CA PRO A 64 -21.43 2.10 19.29
C PRO A 64 -20.69 0.81 19.63
N ALA A 65 -21.41 -0.18 20.12
CA ALA A 65 -20.86 -1.52 20.24
C ALA A 65 -20.48 -2.07 18.87
N ASN A 66 -19.35 -2.75 18.80
CA ASN A 66 -18.95 -3.42 17.57
C ASN A 66 -19.95 -4.53 17.20
N ALA A 67 -20.27 -4.66 15.93
CA ALA A 67 -21.18 -5.69 15.46
C ALA A 67 -20.62 -7.08 15.75
N GLN A 68 -21.48 -7.99 16.19
CA GLN A 68 -21.13 -9.39 16.41
C GLN A 68 -20.87 -10.10 15.09
N ILE A 69 -19.83 -10.92 15.06
CA ILE A 69 -19.50 -11.81 13.96
C ILE A 69 -20.16 -13.17 14.23
N ARG A 70 -21.01 -13.61 13.29
CA ARG A 70 -21.67 -14.93 13.36
C ARG A 70 -20.95 -15.88 12.41
N MET A 71 -20.00 -16.65 12.93
CA MET A 71 -19.19 -17.59 12.13
C MET A 71 -19.88 -18.93 11.87
N ASN A 72 -21.10 -19.12 12.29
CA ASN A 72 -21.85 -20.39 12.18
C ASN A 72 -22.18 -20.79 10.73
N ALA A 73 -22.01 -19.90 9.76
CA ALA A 73 -22.15 -20.22 8.34
C ALA A 73 -20.99 -21.08 7.80
N ASP A 74 -19.82 -21.03 8.43
CA ASP A 74 -18.69 -21.91 8.15
C ASP A 74 -18.38 -22.79 9.37
N PRO A 75 -18.56 -24.12 9.26
CA PRO A 75 -18.30 -25.03 10.38
C PRO A 75 -16.83 -25.07 10.84
N VAL A 76 -15.86 -24.73 9.97
CA VAL A 76 -14.45 -24.65 10.33
C VAL A 76 -14.24 -23.44 11.23
N CYS A 77 -14.69 -22.26 10.78
CA CYS A 77 -14.60 -21.02 11.56
C CYS A 77 -15.31 -21.16 12.92
N ALA A 78 -16.52 -21.73 12.93
CA ALA A 78 -17.29 -21.91 14.15
C ALA A 78 -16.62 -22.85 15.18
N ARG A 79 -15.81 -23.81 14.75
CA ARG A 79 -15.07 -24.71 15.65
C ARG A 79 -13.70 -24.15 16.07
N GLN A 80 -13.07 -23.37 15.20
CA GLN A 80 -11.71 -22.85 15.43
C GLN A 80 -11.70 -21.69 16.40
N VAL A 81 -12.73 -20.86 16.33
CA VAL A 81 -12.82 -19.63 17.13
C VAL A 81 -13.85 -19.81 18.24
N THR A 82 -13.39 -19.70 19.49
CA THR A 82 -14.24 -19.83 20.67
C THR A 82 -14.59 -18.45 21.24
N GLY A 83 -15.77 -18.35 21.84
CA GLY A 83 -16.26 -17.13 22.44
C GLY A 83 -16.90 -16.16 21.46
N GLU A 84 -17.36 -15.05 21.99
CA GLU A 84 -18.02 -14.00 21.22
C GLU A 84 -17.00 -13.23 20.40
N GLN A 85 -17.23 -13.11 19.10
CA GLN A 85 -16.39 -12.37 18.16
C GLN A 85 -17.12 -11.12 17.69
N THR A 86 -16.40 -10.01 17.65
CA THR A 86 -16.93 -8.74 17.17
C THR A 86 -16.04 -8.16 16.05
N MET A 87 -16.62 -7.31 15.25
CA MET A 87 -15.86 -6.49 14.28
C MET A 87 -14.84 -5.60 15.03
N GLU A 88 -13.79 -5.16 14.32
CA GLU A 88 -12.76 -4.29 14.87
C GLU A 88 -12.96 -2.82 14.44
N THR A 89 -14.22 -2.45 14.21
CA THR A 89 -14.56 -1.10 13.74
C THR A 89 -14.14 -0.03 14.73
N TYR A 90 -14.38 -0.26 16.03
CA TYR A 90 -13.96 0.65 17.08
C TYR A 90 -13.08 -0.09 18.07
N VAL A 91 -11.78 0.11 17.98
CA VAL A 91 -10.80 -0.45 18.92
C VAL A 91 -10.53 0.61 19.98
N VAL A 92 -11.39 0.65 20.99
CA VAL A 92 -11.28 1.62 22.10
C VAL A 92 -10.41 1.02 23.19
N GLY A 93 -9.45 1.80 23.67
CA GLY A 93 -8.58 1.38 24.76
C GLY A 93 -9.31 1.22 26.10
N PRO A 94 -8.64 0.61 27.09
CA PRO A 94 -9.24 0.34 28.39
C PRO A 94 -9.62 1.60 29.18
N ASP A 95 -9.09 2.76 28.80
CA ASP A 95 -9.43 4.07 29.37
C ASP A 95 -10.76 4.63 28.83
N GLY A 96 -11.37 3.97 27.85
CA GLY A 96 -12.59 4.39 27.17
C GLY A 96 -12.43 5.64 26.28
N LYS A 97 -11.20 6.07 26.00
CA LYS A 97 -10.90 7.34 25.30
C LYS A 97 -9.92 7.20 24.14
N THR A 98 -8.97 6.28 24.23
CA THR A 98 -7.98 6.09 23.15
C THR A 98 -8.54 5.24 22.03
N LEU A 99 -8.09 5.48 20.77
CA LEU A 99 -8.61 4.83 19.58
C LEU A 99 -7.50 4.14 18.79
N GLY A 100 -7.63 2.83 18.64
CA GLY A 100 -6.79 1.99 17.78
C GLY A 100 -7.30 1.89 16.35
N ASN A 101 -6.54 1.20 15.51
CA ASN A 101 -6.81 1.00 14.08
C ASN A 101 -6.95 2.32 13.29
N VAL A 102 -6.32 3.39 13.76
CA VAL A 102 -6.23 4.66 13.02
C VAL A 102 -4.94 4.69 12.22
N PHE A 103 -5.06 4.88 10.92
CA PHE A 103 -3.91 5.05 10.02
C PHE A 103 -3.48 6.51 10.01
N VAL A 104 -2.29 6.79 10.53
CA VAL A 104 -1.70 8.14 10.59
C VAL A 104 -0.54 8.22 9.63
N TYR A 105 -0.51 9.22 8.75
CA TYR A 105 0.53 9.32 7.72
C TYR A 105 0.80 10.76 7.29
N VAL A 106 1.97 10.98 6.70
CA VAL A 106 2.29 12.25 6.06
C VAL A 106 1.57 12.34 4.72
N LYS A 107 0.57 13.20 4.64
CA LYS A 107 -0.23 13.41 3.43
C LYS A 107 0.45 14.31 2.41
N ASP A 108 1.17 15.33 2.90
CA ASP A 108 1.85 16.32 2.05
C ASP A 108 3.05 16.93 2.79
N GLY A 109 3.93 17.60 2.04
CA GLY A 109 5.10 18.30 2.58
C GLY A 109 6.45 17.61 2.32
N LEU A 110 6.45 16.39 1.75
CA LEU A 110 7.71 15.67 1.42
C LEU A 110 8.37 16.17 0.12
N GLY A 111 7.69 17.03 -0.64
CA GLY A 111 8.23 17.59 -1.88
C GLY A 111 8.64 16.50 -2.89
N ASN A 112 9.86 16.63 -3.43
CA ASN A 112 10.42 15.71 -4.43
C ASN A 112 11.26 14.59 -3.83
N LEU A 113 11.15 14.32 -2.51
CA LEU A 113 11.84 13.21 -1.88
C LEU A 113 11.36 11.86 -2.44
N VAL A 114 12.31 10.97 -2.71
CA VAL A 114 12.03 9.63 -3.23
C VAL A 114 12.56 8.61 -2.24
N PHE A 115 11.75 7.64 -1.92
CA PHE A 115 12.05 6.59 -0.95
C PHE A 115 12.04 5.24 -1.65
N ASP A 116 13.06 4.43 -1.39
CA ASP A 116 13.09 3.06 -1.88
C ASP A 116 12.10 2.21 -1.09
N ALA A 117 11.33 1.40 -1.80
CA ALA A 117 10.43 0.46 -1.15
C ALA A 117 11.23 -0.62 -0.39
N PRO A 118 10.78 -1.03 0.80
CA PRO A 118 11.37 -2.17 1.48
C PRO A 118 11.30 -3.43 0.63
N THR A 119 12.37 -4.22 0.60
CA THR A 119 12.37 -5.54 -0.05
C THR A 119 11.76 -6.62 0.84
N THR A 120 11.71 -6.39 2.14
CA THR A 120 11.00 -7.26 3.09
C THR A 120 9.50 -7.16 2.85
N PRO A 121 8.80 -8.28 2.59
CA PRO A 121 7.37 -8.24 2.38
C PRO A 121 6.61 -7.74 3.60
N ALA A 122 5.62 -6.88 3.38
CA ALA A 122 4.52 -6.69 4.32
C ALA A 122 3.66 -7.97 4.32
N LYS A 123 2.93 -8.22 5.40
CA LYS A 123 2.14 -9.45 5.54
C LYS A 123 0.71 -9.16 5.92
N ILE A 124 -0.20 -9.92 5.33
CA ILE A 124 -1.58 -10.07 5.79
C ILE A 124 -1.89 -11.55 5.91
N ASP A 125 -2.40 -11.95 7.07
CA ASP A 125 -2.73 -13.35 7.37
C ASP A 125 -4.23 -13.51 7.55
N GLN A 126 -4.77 -14.55 6.93
CA GLN A 126 -6.15 -15.00 7.11
C GLN A 126 -6.11 -16.10 8.16
N LYS A 127 -6.35 -15.70 9.40
CA LYS A 127 -6.27 -16.54 10.58
C LYS A 127 -7.45 -16.30 11.50
N ASP A 128 -7.93 -17.36 12.13
CA ASP A 128 -9.13 -17.32 12.98
C ASP A 128 -10.34 -16.72 12.25
N CYS A 129 -10.39 -16.98 10.94
CA CYS A 129 -11.40 -16.45 10.01
C CYS A 129 -11.50 -14.92 10.03
N ARG A 130 -10.34 -14.25 10.11
CA ARG A 130 -10.18 -12.79 10.07
C ARG A 130 -8.94 -12.43 9.26
N TYR A 131 -8.83 -11.17 8.86
CA TYR A 131 -7.58 -10.62 8.35
C TYR A 131 -6.77 -9.99 9.47
N HIS A 132 -5.49 -10.33 9.54
CA HIS A 132 -4.53 -9.76 10.46
C HIS A 132 -3.32 -9.19 9.72
N PRO A 133 -3.01 -7.90 9.89
CA PRO A 133 -3.73 -6.90 10.69
C PRO A 133 -4.99 -6.37 9.99
N HIS A 134 -5.92 -5.76 10.75
CA HIS A 134 -7.11 -5.10 10.21
C HIS A 134 -6.79 -3.81 9.43
N VAL A 135 -5.82 -3.02 9.93
CA VAL A 135 -5.33 -1.80 9.27
C VAL A 135 -3.81 -1.87 9.20
N PHE A 136 -3.23 -1.57 8.04
CA PHE A 136 -1.77 -1.54 7.87
C PHE A 136 -1.34 -0.62 6.72
N GLY A 137 -0.04 -0.35 6.66
CA GLY A 137 0.57 0.41 5.58
C GLY A 137 1.58 -0.40 4.78
N ILE A 138 1.78 -0.01 3.55
CA ILE A 138 2.77 -0.58 2.62
C ILE A 138 3.30 0.52 1.70
N GLN A 139 4.54 0.42 1.25
CA GLN A 139 5.03 1.32 0.20
C GLN A 139 4.71 0.77 -1.20
N VAL A 140 4.52 1.69 -2.15
CA VAL A 140 4.44 1.35 -3.58
C VAL A 140 5.69 0.55 -3.97
N GLY A 141 5.49 -0.59 -4.62
CA GLY A 141 6.57 -1.49 -5.01
C GLY A 141 7.02 -2.49 -3.94
N GLN A 142 6.60 -2.33 -2.67
CA GLN A 142 6.87 -3.32 -1.63
C GLN A 142 6.01 -4.58 -1.84
N PRO A 143 6.58 -5.79 -1.75
CA PRO A 143 5.80 -7.02 -1.82
C PRO A 143 4.81 -7.13 -0.64
N LEU A 144 3.58 -7.57 -0.90
CA LEU A 144 2.61 -7.99 0.10
C LEU A 144 2.48 -9.51 0.06
N GLU A 145 2.95 -10.20 1.10
CA GLU A 145 2.71 -11.63 1.30
C GLU A 145 1.33 -11.82 1.93
N ILE A 146 0.48 -12.58 1.24
CA ILE A 146 -0.88 -12.92 1.66
C ILE A 146 -0.88 -14.39 2.05
N ILE A 147 -1.25 -14.70 3.29
CA ILE A 147 -1.19 -16.04 3.87
C ILE A 147 -2.59 -16.50 4.24
N ASN A 148 -2.92 -17.75 3.99
CA ASN A 148 -4.08 -18.40 4.59
C ASN A 148 -3.60 -19.39 5.68
N SER A 149 -3.75 -19.03 6.95
CA SER A 149 -3.37 -19.88 8.09
C SER A 149 -4.50 -20.81 8.55
N ASP A 150 -5.71 -20.66 8.02
CA ASP A 150 -6.87 -21.47 8.38
C ASP A 150 -7.06 -22.70 7.47
N PRO A 151 -7.60 -23.81 7.98
CA PRO A 151 -7.89 -25.01 7.19
C PRO A 151 -9.23 -24.90 6.43
N THR A 152 -9.57 -23.74 5.91
CA THR A 152 -10.77 -23.46 5.11
C THR A 152 -10.44 -22.51 3.95
N LEU A 153 -11.34 -22.44 2.98
CA LEU A 153 -11.23 -21.51 1.87
C LEU A 153 -11.44 -20.09 2.35
N HIS A 154 -10.45 -19.25 2.11
CA HIS A 154 -10.58 -17.80 2.13
C HIS A 154 -10.25 -17.23 0.75
N ASN A 155 -10.61 -15.99 0.53
CA ASN A 155 -10.07 -15.20 -0.57
C ASN A 155 -9.74 -13.79 -0.06
N ILE A 156 -8.83 -13.13 -0.76
CA ILE A 156 -8.54 -11.72 -0.55
C ILE A 156 -8.92 -10.96 -1.81
N HIS A 157 -9.88 -10.07 -1.67
CA HIS A 157 -10.39 -9.22 -2.72
C HIS A 157 -10.05 -7.76 -2.39
N ALA A 158 -9.05 -7.20 -3.09
CA ALA A 158 -8.68 -5.79 -2.97
C ALA A 158 -9.57 -4.97 -3.89
N VAL A 159 -10.42 -4.12 -3.31
CA VAL A 159 -11.32 -3.23 -4.06
C VAL A 159 -10.60 -1.89 -4.29
N ALA A 160 -9.57 -1.94 -5.14
CA ALA A 160 -8.73 -0.81 -5.47
C ALA A 160 -9.39 0.11 -6.52
N LYS A 161 -9.04 1.41 -6.47
CA LYS A 161 -9.50 2.44 -7.43
C LYS A 161 -8.37 2.95 -8.31
N ASN A 162 -7.19 3.15 -7.75
CA ASN A 162 -6.00 3.64 -8.45
C ASN A 162 -5.07 2.50 -8.86
N ASN A 163 -5.14 1.36 -8.18
CA ASN A 163 -4.41 0.15 -8.52
C ASN A 163 -5.33 -0.83 -9.23
N ARG A 164 -4.73 -1.85 -9.85
CA ARG A 164 -5.50 -2.96 -10.40
C ARG A 164 -6.17 -3.73 -9.28
N GLU A 165 -7.48 -3.87 -9.35
CA GLU A 165 -8.25 -4.76 -8.49
C GLU A 165 -7.79 -6.21 -8.67
N PHE A 166 -7.73 -6.97 -7.56
CA PHE A 166 -7.44 -8.40 -7.61
C PHE A 166 -8.30 -9.18 -6.61
N ASN A 167 -8.56 -10.43 -6.94
CA ASN A 167 -9.32 -11.35 -6.10
C ASN A 167 -8.66 -12.74 -6.16
N ASN A 168 -7.99 -13.15 -5.09
CA ASN A 168 -7.23 -14.38 -5.02
C ASN A 168 -7.85 -15.34 -4.01
N GLY A 169 -8.36 -16.47 -4.49
CA GLY A 169 -8.82 -17.57 -3.64
C GLY A 169 -7.63 -18.36 -3.06
N GLN A 170 -7.70 -18.70 -1.79
CA GLN A 170 -6.70 -19.49 -1.07
C GLN A 170 -7.38 -20.69 -0.35
N PRO A 171 -7.62 -21.80 -1.05
CA PRO A 171 -8.39 -22.94 -0.51
C PRO A 171 -7.57 -23.85 0.42
N ILE A 172 -6.24 -23.69 0.48
CA ILE A 172 -5.35 -24.60 1.20
C ILE A 172 -4.69 -23.88 2.35
N GLN A 173 -4.71 -24.48 3.53
CA GLN A 173 -4.00 -23.98 4.70
C GLN A 173 -2.50 -23.77 4.41
N ASN A 174 -1.94 -22.67 4.89
CA ASN A 174 -0.57 -22.20 4.66
C ASN A 174 -0.26 -21.83 3.20
N MET A 175 -1.28 -21.72 2.35
CA MET A 175 -1.11 -21.17 1.01
C MET A 175 -0.65 -19.72 1.10
N LYS A 176 0.30 -19.36 0.23
CA LYS A 176 0.86 -18.01 0.14
C LYS A 176 0.74 -17.49 -1.28
N THR A 177 0.40 -16.23 -1.40
CA THR A 177 0.47 -15.49 -2.66
C THR A 177 1.15 -14.15 -2.42
N THR A 178 1.70 -13.54 -3.47
CA THR A 178 2.33 -12.23 -3.36
C THR A 178 1.66 -11.26 -4.33
N HIS A 179 1.42 -10.05 -3.86
CA HIS A 179 0.93 -8.93 -4.67
C HIS A 179 1.83 -7.72 -4.48
N THR A 180 1.84 -6.82 -5.49
CA THR A 180 2.58 -5.55 -5.42
C THR A 180 1.71 -4.43 -5.96
N PHE A 181 1.51 -3.39 -5.16
CA PHE A 181 0.83 -2.18 -5.59
C PHE A 181 1.78 -1.27 -6.37
N THR A 182 1.29 -0.69 -7.47
CA THR A 182 2.11 0.11 -8.39
C THR A 182 1.84 1.61 -8.33
N ALA A 183 0.80 2.01 -7.59
CA ALA A 183 0.41 3.41 -7.41
C ALA A 183 0.00 3.69 -5.97
N PRO A 184 0.20 4.92 -5.44
CA PRO A 184 -0.30 5.28 -4.12
C PRO A 184 -1.83 5.29 -4.10
N GLU A 185 -2.37 4.71 -3.03
CA GLU A 185 -3.81 4.67 -2.77
C GLU A 185 -4.06 4.50 -1.28
N VAL A 186 -4.66 5.50 -0.66
CA VAL A 186 -4.88 5.48 0.77
C VAL A 186 -6.11 4.64 1.09
N MET A 187 -5.90 3.62 1.94
CA MET A 187 -6.93 2.77 2.54
C MET A 187 -7.75 1.99 1.52
N VAL A 188 -7.04 1.20 0.69
CA VAL A 188 -7.64 0.19 -0.20
C VAL A 188 -8.38 -0.83 0.66
N PRO A 189 -9.70 -1.02 0.46
CA PRO A 189 -10.46 -2.01 1.21
C PRO A 189 -10.12 -3.43 0.73
N PHE A 190 -9.91 -4.34 1.67
CA PHE A 190 -9.87 -5.78 1.46
C PHE A 190 -11.11 -6.42 2.03
N LYS A 191 -11.66 -7.40 1.33
CA LYS A 191 -12.80 -8.20 1.78
C LYS A 191 -12.62 -9.67 1.39
N CYS A 192 -13.30 -10.55 2.10
CA CYS A 192 -13.48 -11.93 1.71
C CYS A 192 -14.89 -12.11 1.11
N ASP A 193 -14.98 -12.66 -0.10
CA ASP A 193 -16.28 -12.92 -0.74
C ASP A 193 -16.94 -14.19 -0.19
N VAL A 194 -16.18 -15.01 0.56
CA VAL A 194 -16.69 -16.22 1.25
C VAL A 194 -17.22 -15.87 2.64
N HIS A 195 -16.48 -15.03 3.38
CA HIS A 195 -16.80 -14.67 4.76
C HIS A 195 -17.00 -13.16 4.86
N GLY A 196 -18.23 -12.71 4.72
CA GLY A 196 -18.58 -11.29 4.61
C GLY A 196 -18.21 -10.40 5.81
N TRP A 197 -17.75 -10.99 6.91
CA TRP A 197 -17.23 -10.27 8.07
C TRP A 197 -15.71 -10.01 8.01
N MET A 198 -14.97 -10.71 7.12
CA MET A 198 -13.52 -10.49 6.98
C MET A 198 -13.27 -9.27 6.12
N ASN A 199 -12.72 -8.25 6.73
CA ASN A 199 -12.30 -7.02 6.07
C ASN A 199 -10.99 -6.49 6.66
N ALA A 200 -10.25 -5.73 5.87
CA ALA A 200 -9.06 -4.99 6.27
C ALA A 200 -8.86 -3.78 5.35
N PHE A 201 -7.94 -2.89 5.72
CA PHE A 201 -7.62 -1.70 4.95
C PHE A 201 -6.11 -1.51 4.85
N VAL A 202 -5.62 -1.23 3.64
CA VAL A 202 -4.20 -0.97 3.41
C VAL A 202 -3.95 0.43 2.87
N GLY A 203 -3.08 1.19 3.56
CA GLY A 203 -2.56 2.46 3.07
C GLY A 203 -1.33 2.22 2.18
N VAL A 204 -1.45 2.49 0.89
CA VAL A 204 -0.34 2.36 -0.08
C VAL A 204 0.25 3.74 -0.31
N LEU A 205 1.51 3.95 0.08
CA LEU A 205 2.18 5.25 0.07
C LEU A 205 3.50 5.21 -0.70
N ASN A 206 3.96 6.36 -1.19
CA ASN A 206 5.28 6.50 -1.83
C ASN A 206 6.44 6.67 -0.83
N HIS A 207 6.16 6.61 0.46
CA HIS A 207 7.11 6.95 1.53
C HIS A 207 6.85 6.12 2.79
N PRO A 208 7.82 6.00 3.72
CA PRO A 208 7.67 5.17 4.92
C PRO A 208 7.00 5.87 6.11
N PHE A 209 6.58 7.13 5.99
CA PHE A 209 6.11 7.93 7.12
C PHE A 209 4.63 7.69 7.38
N TYR A 210 4.32 6.56 7.98
CA TYR A 210 2.99 6.18 8.46
C TYR A 210 3.10 5.32 9.72
N ALA A 211 2.02 5.26 10.47
CA ALA A 211 1.84 4.39 11.62
C ALA A 211 0.37 4.01 11.75
N VAL A 212 0.10 2.91 12.42
CA VAL A 212 -1.25 2.51 12.83
C VAL A 212 -1.30 2.57 14.35
N THR A 213 -2.34 3.17 14.91
CA THR A 213 -2.49 3.21 16.36
C THR A 213 -2.90 1.85 16.92
N GLU A 214 -2.28 1.46 18.02
CA GLU A 214 -2.75 0.36 18.88
C GLU A 214 -3.93 0.82 19.74
N ALA A 215 -4.51 -0.07 20.55
CA ALA A 215 -5.64 0.26 21.43
C ALA A 215 -5.34 1.42 22.40
N ASN A 216 -4.08 1.64 22.77
CA ASN A 216 -3.65 2.80 23.57
C ASN A 216 -3.63 4.12 22.78
N GLY A 217 -4.01 4.10 21.49
CA GLY A 217 -4.11 5.27 20.62
C GLY A 217 -2.79 5.89 20.20
N THR A 218 -1.64 5.37 20.62
CA THR A 218 -0.34 5.99 20.33
C THR A 218 0.15 5.72 18.91
N PHE A 219 0.87 6.68 18.34
CA PHE A 219 1.57 6.53 17.07
C PHE A 219 2.91 7.28 17.09
N THR A 220 3.81 6.91 16.18
CA THR A 220 5.06 7.62 15.93
C THR A 220 5.43 7.55 14.44
N LEU A 221 5.55 8.71 13.81
CA LEU A 221 6.14 8.88 12.49
C LEU A 221 7.61 9.20 12.68
N LYS A 222 8.49 8.24 12.39
CA LYS A 222 9.93 8.34 12.68
C LYS A 222 10.71 8.82 11.47
N GLY A 223 11.75 9.59 11.74
CA GLY A 223 12.78 9.88 10.76
C GLY A 223 12.38 10.93 9.72
N LEU A 224 11.44 11.82 10.03
CA LEU A 224 11.05 12.91 9.13
C LEU A 224 12.18 13.92 8.94
N PRO A 225 12.45 14.40 7.73
CA PRO A 225 13.27 15.59 7.52
C PRO A 225 12.70 16.80 8.27
N ALA A 226 13.53 17.78 8.60
CA ALA A 226 13.02 19.07 9.07
C ALA A 226 12.14 19.71 7.97
N GLY A 227 10.94 20.17 8.32
CA GLY A 227 9.99 20.67 7.35
C GLY A 227 8.60 20.93 7.92
N THR A 228 7.70 21.34 7.04
CA THR A 228 6.28 21.52 7.36
C THR A 228 5.45 20.48 6.58
N TYR A 229 4.64 19.74 7.30
CA TYR A 229 3.88 18.59 6.80
C TYR A 229 2.40 18.74 7.07
N THR A 230 1.58 18.22 6.16
CA THR A 230 0.19 17.89 6.47
C THR A 230 0.16 16.43 6.90
N ILE A 231 -0.22 16.17 8.14
CA ILE A 231 -0.42 14.82 8.68
C ILE A 231 -1.92 14.52 8.70
N GLU A 232 -2.29 13.37 8.16
CA GLU A 232 -3.67 12.90 8.15
C GLU A 232 -3.80 11.64 9.01
N ALA A 233 -4.87 11.60 9.80
CA ALA A 233 -5.34 10.43 10.53
C ALA A 233 -6.64 9.96 9.88
N TRP A 234 -6.71 8.66 9.53
CA TRP A 234 -7.86 8.03 8.91
C TRP A 234 -8.42 6.92 9.79
N HIS A 235 -9.74 6.89 9.92
CA HIS A 235 -10.47 5.82 10.58
C HIS A 235 -11.63 5.35 9.69
N GLU A 236 -11.86 4.02 9.60
CA GLU A 236 -12.81 3.40 8.66
C GLU A 236 -14.26 3.92 8.73
N LYS A 237 -14.71 4.36 9.90
CA LYS A 237 -16.07 4.88 10.11
C LYS A 237 -16.14 6.38 10.40
N LEU A 238 -15.08 6.94 10.98
CA LEU A 238 -15.08 8.34 11.42
C LEU A 238 -14.45 9.29 10.40
N GLY A 239 -13.95 8.73 9.27
CA GLY A 239 -13.36 9.52 8.19
C GLY A 239 -11.95 9.97 8.49
N THR A 240 -11.61 11.19 8.06
CA THR A 240 -10.24 11.72 8.15
C THR A 240 -10.18 13.02 8.93
N GLN A 241 -9.03 13.25 9.58
CA GLN A 241 -8.64 14.53 10.18
C GLN A 241 -7.23 14.87 9.73
N THR A 242 -6.95 16.17 9.57
CA THR A 242 -5.64 16.66 9.14
C THR A 242 -5.12 17.75 10.06
N GLN A 243 -3.80 17.77 10.26
CA GLN A 243 -3.10 18.86 10.96
C GLN A 243 -1.85 19.26 10.18
N THR A 244 -1.53 20.55 10.19
CA THR A 244 -0.25 21.05 9.69
C THR A 244 0.74 21.09 10.84
N VAL A 245 1.90 20.47 10.65
CA VAL A 245 2.94 20.31 11.66
C VAL A 245 4.28 20.74 11.10
N THR A 246 4.97 21.63 11.80
CA THR A 246 6.36 22.00 11.48
C THR A 246 7.29 21.33 12.47
N VAL A 247 8.31 20.65 11.97
CA VAL A 247 9.36 20.01 12.76
C VAL A 247 10.73 20.57 12.41
N ALA A 248 11.52 20.91 13.42
CA ALA A 248 12.93 21.25 13.28
C ALA A 248 13.80 19.97 13.26
N ALA A 249 15.06 20.12 12.86
CA ALA A 249 16.02 19.02 12.91
C ALA A 249 16.15 18.45 14.32
N LYS A 250 16.09 17.12 14.46
CA LYS A 250 16.17 16.36 15.75
C LYS A 250 15.02 16.63 16.71
N GLU A 251 13.98 17.32 16.29
CA GLU A 251 12.81 17.57 17.14
C GLU A 251 11.98 16.29 17.32
N SER A 252 11.42 16.11 18.52
CA SER A 252 10.33 15.20 18.76
C SER A 252 9.07 16.02 19.03
N LYS A 253 8.17 16.07 18.05
CA LYS A 253 6.95 16.87 18.08
C LYS A 253 5.76 16.04 18.52
N ASP A 254 5.02 16.53 19.50
CA ASP A 254 3.78 15.89 19.93
C ASP A 254 2.57 16.53 19.25
N ILE A 255 1.65 15.70 18.74
CA ILE A 255 0.35 16.10 18.19
C ILE A 255 -0.73 15.14 18.66
N SER A 256 -2.01 15.51 18.55
CA SER A 256 -3.13 14.63 18.89
C SER A 256 -4.26 14.79 17.89
N PHE A 257 -4.98 13.71 17.65
CA PHE A 257 -6.24 13.73 16.88
C PHE A 257 -7.38 13.27 17.78
N THR A 258 -8.53 13.92 17.68
CA THR A 258 -9.73 13.52 18.42
C THR A 258 -10.87 13.29 17.44
N PHE A 259 -11.29 12.04 17.29
CA PHE A 259 -12.46 11.69 16.49
C PHE A 259 -13.71 11.78 17.33
N THR A 260 -14.76 12.36 16.77
CA THR A 260 -16.07 12.45 17.43
C THR A 260 -17.06 11.52 16.77
N VAL A 261 -17.68 10.64 17.54
CA VAL A 261 -18.81 9.84 17.06
C VAL A 261 -20.01 10.74 16.87
N PRO A 262 -20.59 10.78 15.63
CA PRO A 262 -21.79 11.57 15.42
C PRO A 262 -22.92 11.14 16.38
N ALA A 263 -23.66 12.10 16.92
CA ALA A 263 -24.86 11.78 17.68
C ALA A 263 -25.83 10.99 16.78
N ALA A 264 -26.44 9.95 17.33
CA ALA A 264 -27.47 9.22 16.57
C ALA A 264 -28.55 10.22 16.15
N ALA A 265 -28.87 10.27 14.87
CA ALA A 265 -30.03 11.03 14.40
C ALA A 265 -31.29 10.41 15.03
N ASN A 266 -32.00 11.22 15.83
CA ASN A 266 -33.27 10.81 16.43
C ASN A 266 -34.35 10.64 15.36
#